data_88102337decc2d6b2af929081ee27a61
#
_entry.id   88102337decc2d6b2af929081ee27a61
#
_cell.length_a   1.000
_cell.length_b   1.000
_cell.length_c   1.000
_cell.angle_alpha   90.00
_cell.angle_beta   90.00
_cell.angle_gamma   90.00
#
_symmetry.space_group_name_H-M   'P 1'
#
loop_
_entity.id
_entity.type
_entity.pdbx_description
1 polymer ?
#
loop_
_entity_poly.entity_id
_entity_poly.type
_entity_poly.pdbx_seq_one_letter_code
_entity_poly.pdbx_strand_id
1 'polypeptide(L)'
;VRARRLCAAAVAALTAVTTVSACGAPGSGVVINYYTPANEMATFTAVAKRCNSELGGRFTIKQVSLPKGADDQRLQLARRLTGNDRSLDVMALDVVWTAEFAEAGWALPLSDDPAGLAESDASENTLAGPLQTARWQGKLYAAPITTNTQLLWYRADLMDAPPRTWDGMVAEATRLHAAGKPSWIAVQAKQYEGLVVWFNTLLASAGGQVLSDDGKTVTLTDTPEHRAATVKALQIMKSVATAPGADPSVTQTDEGTARLALEQGKAALEVNWPFVLPSLLENAVKGGVKFLPLNERPDLTDAINDVGTFSPSDEQFEAAYDASKKVFGFANYPGVRAGEPAKVTIGGLNLAVASTSQHKAEAFEAIRCLRNIDNQRYTSVEGGLPAVRESLYDDPAFQAKYPQYAIIREQLSDAAVRPATPVYQAVSTRISATLAPVTAIDPERTADVLTTQVQKAIDGKGLIP
;
A
#
# COMPACT_ATOMS: atom_id res chain seq x y z
N VAL A 1 35.59 8.23 83.09
CA VAL A 1 35.22 7.62 84.36
C VAL A 1 34.03 6.66 84.09
N ARG A 2 34.30 5.33 84.29
CA ARG A 2 33.40 4.23 84.62
C ARG A 2 32.18 3.99 83.75
N ALA A 3 32.07 2.94 82.98
CA ALA A 3 32.11 1.49 83.26
C ALA A 3 30.77 0.87 83.75
N ARG A 4 30.41 -0.22 83.04
CA ARG A 4 29.61 -1.42 83.49
C ARG A 4 28.11 -1.35 83.18
N ARG A 5 27.52 -2.33 82.64
CA ARG A 5 27.53 -3.76 82.39
C ARG A 5 26.12 -4.25 82.01
N LEU A 6 26.02 -5.05 80.97
CA LEU A 6 25.28 -6.31 80.86
C LEU A 6 23.81 -6.40 81.34
N CYS A 7 22.92 -6.77 80.48
CA CYS A 7 22.16 -8.04 80.58
C CYS A 7 21.41 -8.33 79.21
N ALA A 8 21.61 -9.56 78.80
CA ALA A 8 20.99 -10.18 77.63
C ALA A 8 19.54 -10.58 77.94
N ALA A 9 18.64 -10.41 76.97
CA ALA A 9 17.38 -11.18 76.92
C ALA A 9 17.11 -11.50 75.46
N ALA A 10 17.19 -12.76 75.12
CA ALA A 10 16.81 -13.30 73.82
C ALA A 10 15.28 -13.35 73.71
N VAL A 11 14.71 -12.69 72.73
CA VAL A 11 13.33 -12.91 72.27
C VAL A 11 13.41 -13.39 70.84
N ALA A 12 13.11 -14.67 70.63
CA ALA A 12 12.92 -15.29 69.31
C ALA A 12 11.59 -14.81 68.71
N ALA A 13 11.66 -13.92 67.74
CA ALA A 13 10.51 -13.57 66.88
C ALA A 13 10.56 -14.43 65.62
N LEU A 14 9.63 -15.38 65.49
CA LEU A 14 9.33 -16.08 64.25
C LEU A 14 8.74 -15.08 63.27
N THR A 15 9.48 -14.64 62.29
CA THR A 15 8.99 -13.94 61.12
C THR A 15 8.57 -14.97 60.08
N ALA A 16 7.26 -15.15 59.93
CA ALA A 16 6.66 -15.88 58.81
C ALA A 16 6.90 -15.08 57.55
N VAL A 17 7.83 -15.55 56.71
CA VAL A 17 8.01 -15.03 55.35
C VAL A 17 6.88 -15.57 54.49
N THR A 18 5.83 -14.75 54.26
CA THR A 18 4.84 -15.00 53.22
C THR A 18 5.50 -14.69 51.90
N THR A 19 5.95 -15.72 51.19
CA THR A 19 6.32 -15.62 49.77
C THR A 19 5.05 -15.36 48.98
N VAL A 20 4.81 -14.08 48.63
CA VAL A 20 3.89 -13.73 47.58
C VAL A 20 4.55 -14.15 46.27
N SER A 21 4.16 -15.31 45.75
CA SER A 21 4.49 -15.70 44.38
C SER A 21 3.75 -14.76 43.42
N ALA A 22 4.38 -13.68 43.04
CA ALA A 22 3.99 -12.88 41.87
C ALA A 22 4.40 -13.72 40.65
N CYS A 23 3.47 -14.55 40.15
CA CYS A 23 3.57 -15.12 38.81
C CYS A 23 3.27 -14.03 37.79
N GLY A 24 4.23 -13.16 37.54
CA GLY A 24 4.36 -12.39 36.33
C GLY A 24 5.74 -12.69 35.80
N ALA A 25 5.84 -13.47 34.71
CA ALA A 25 7.10 -13.54 33.99
C ALA A 25 7.48 -12.11 33.62
N PRO A 26 8.69 -11.64 33.97
CA PRO A 26 9.13 -10.33 33.51
C PRO A 26 9.14 -10.36 31.99
N GLY A 27 8.39 -9.49 31.34
CA GLY A 27 8.49 -9.28 29.91
C GLY A 27 9.96 -9.07 29.56
N SER A 28 10.43 -9.60 28.44
CA SER A 28 11.85 -9.57 28.04
C SER A 28 12.44 -8.15 27.93
N GLY A 29 11.60 -7.12 27.99
CA GLY A 29 11.98 -5.74 27.72
C GLY A 29 12.35 -5.48 26.25
N VAL A 30 12.26 -6.51 25.38
CA VAL A 30 12.57 -6.39 23.95
C VAL A 30 11.46 -5.59 23.25
N VAL A 31 11.87 -4.60 22.46
CA VAL A 31 10.98 -3.79 21.61
C VAL A 31 11.36 -4.02 20.16
N ILE A 32 10.41 -4.50 19.37
CA ILE A 32 10.51 -4.69 17.92
C ILE A 32 9.99 -3.45 17.24
N ASN A 33 10.86 -2.68 16.61
CA ASN A 33 10.48 -1.52 15.83
C ASN A 33 9.97 -1.95 14.46
N TYR A 34 8.70 -1.64 14.20
CA TYR A 34 7.98 -1.96 12.97
C TYR A 34 7.79 -0.69 12.14
N TYR A 35 8.53 -0.57 11.04
CA TYR A 35 8.56 0.61 10.17
C TYR A 35 7.50 0.50 9.07
N THR A 36 6.56 1.45 9.04
CA THR A 36 5.42 1.45 8.11
C THR A 36 5.20 2.83 7.47
N PRO A 37 4.54 2.91 6.29
CA PRO A 37 4.14 4.17 5.68
C PRO A 37 3.28 5.05 6.62
N ALA A 38 3.51 6.36 6.58
CA ALA A 38 2.76 7.31 7.42
C ALA A 38 1.25 7.37 7.09
N ASN A 39 0.88 7.11 5.84
CA ASN A 39 -0.52 7.15 5.39
C ASN A 39 -1.39 6.07 6.04
N GLU A 40 -0.79 4.94 6.41
CA GLU A 40 -1.44 3.74 6.95
C GLU A 40 -1.17 3.57 8.44
N MET A 41 -0.61 4.60 9.08
CA MET A 41 -0.09 4.54 10.45
C MET A 41 -1.16 4.14 11.47
N ALA A 42 -2.39 4.66 11.35
CA ALA A 42 -3.47 4.34 12.30
C ALA A 42 -3.81 2.85 12.28
N THR A 43 -3.98 2.28 11.09
CA THR A 43 -4.29 0.85 10.88
C THR A 43 -3.17 -0.05 11.42
N PHE A 44 -1.92 0.21 11.04
CA PHE A 44 -0.79 -0.61 11.49
C PHE A 44 -0.46 -0.44 12.99
N THR A 45 -0.74 0.73 13.58
CA THR A 45 -0.66 0.92 15.03
C THR A 45 -1.71 0.07 15.76
N ALA A 46 -2.93 0.02 15.24
CA ALA A 46 -3.99 -0.82 15.83
C ALA A 46 -3.62 -2.32 15.73
N VAL A 47 -3.11 -2.76 14.58
CA VAL A 47 -2.64 -4.14 14.39
C VAL A 47 -1.49 -4.47 15.36
N ALA A 48 -0.51 -3.57 15.53
CA ALA A 48 0.57 -3.77 16.49
C ALA A 48 0.05 -3.88 17.94
N LYS A 49 -0.97 -3.08 18.31
CA LYS A 49 -1.61 -3.19 19.64
C LYS A 49 -2.30 -4.53 19.84
N ARG A 50 -3.02 -5.04 18.83
CA ARG A 50 -3.66 -6.37 18.87
C ARG A 50 -2.61 -7.46 19.10
N CYS A 51 -1.52 -7.45 18.32
CA CYS A 51 -0.40 -8.36 18.51
C CYS A 51 0.23 -8.25 19.91
N ASN A 52 0.42 -7.05 20.43
CA ASN A 52 0.98 -6.89 21.80
C ASN A 52 0.10 -7.54 22.88
N SER A 53 -1.24 -7.51 22.69
CA SER A 53 -2.16 -8.23 23.60
C SER A 53 -2.01 -9.74 23.47
N GLU A 54 -1.85 -10.28 22.26
CA GLU A 54 -1.70 -11.71 21.99
C GLU A 54 -0.32 -12.24 22.47
N LEU A 55 0.73 -11.42 22.38
CA LEU A 55 2.10 -11.77 22.77
C LEU A 55 2.30 -11.89 24.28
N GLY A 56 1.37 -11.37 25.11
CA GLY A 56 1.37 -11.55 26.55
C GLY A 56 2.62 -11.02 27.27
N GLY A 57 3.25 -9.97 26.71
CA GLY A 57 4.45 -9.35 27.32
C GLY A 57 5.77 -10.03 27.01
N ARG A 58 5.83 -11.04 26.13
CA ARG A 58 7.10 -11.67 25.70
C ARG A 58 8.03 -10.66 25.03
N PHE A 59 7.50 -9.78 24.21
CA PHE A 59 8.13 -8.58 23.64
C PHE A 59 7.03 -7.60 23.22
N THR A 60 7.42 -6.39 22.81
CA THR A 60 6.47 -5.36 22.37
C THR A 60 6.78 -4.94 20.94
N ILE A 61 5.76 -4.89 20.09
CA ILE A 61 5.85 -4.32 18.73
C ILE A 61 5.52 -2.83 18.81
N LYS A 62 6.45 -1.99 18.38
CA LYS A 62 6.31 -0.54 18.30
C LYS A 62 6.31 -0.10 16.85
N GLN A 63 5.17 0.42 16.39
CA GLN A 63 5.09 1.02 15.07
C GLN A 63 5.93 2.31 15.00
N VAL A 64 6.68 2.46 13.92
CA VAL A 64 7.52 3.63 13.60
C VAL A 64 7.14 4.16 12.22
N SER A 65 6.84 5.44 12.13
CA SER A 65 6.40 6.05 10.87
C SER A 65 7.56 6.28 9.90
N LEU A 66 7.37 5.85 8.67
CA LEU A 66 8.14 6.26 7.50
C LEU A 66 7.50 7.50 6.84
N PRO A 67 8.16 8.19 5.89
CA PRO A 67 7.54 9.24 5.10
C PRO A 67 6.28 8.79 4.35
N LYS A 68 5.53 9.75 3.78
CA LYS A 68 4.34 9.45 2.97
C LYS A 68 4.67 8.93 1.57
N GLY A 69 5.67 9.52 0.92
CA GLY A 69 6.07 9.15 -0.44
C GLY A 69 6.90 7.87 -0.46
N ALA A 70 6.62 6.97 -1.39
CA ALA A 70 7.32 5.69 -1.54
C ALA A 70 8.84 5.88 -1.71
N ASP A 71 9.26 6.80 -2.58
CA ASP A 71 10.68 7.07 -2.83
C ASP A 71 11.43 7.52 -1.56
N ASP A 72 10.78 8.36 -0.74
CA ASP A 72 11.34 8.83 0.53
C ASP A 72 11.39 7.71 1.58
N GLN A 73 10.40 6.81 1.60
CA GLN A 73 10.38 5.62 2.49
C GLN A 73 11.60 4.74 2.19
N ARG A 74 11.78 4.37 0.90
CA ARG A 74 12.93 3.58 0.47
C ARG A 74 14.24 4.26 0.84
N LEU A 75 14.38 5.56 0.54
CA LEU A 75 15.59 6.33 0.83
C LEU A 75 15.92 6.32 2.31
N GLN A 76 14.92 6.49 3.18
CA GLN A 76 15.09 6.44 4.64
C GLN A 76 15.56 5.06 5.10
N LEU A 77 14.93 3.97 4.63
CA LEU A 77 15.33 2.61 4.98
C LEU A 77 16.75 2.29 4.50
N ALA A 78 17.05 2.58 3.23
CA ALA A 78 18.36 2.34 2.64
C ALA A 78 19.50 3.09 3.37
N ARG A 79 19.28 4.37 3.75
CA ARG A 79 20.26 5.15 4.52
C ARG A 79 20.53 4.55 5.90
N ARG A 80 19.48 4.10 6.60
CA ARG A 80 19.60 3.47 7.92
C ARG A 80 20.37 2.14 7.82
N LEU A 81 20.02 1.29 6.85
CA LEU A 81 20.67 -0.01 6.63
C LEU A 81 22.14 0.15 6.23
N THR A 82 22.45 1.10 5.32
CA THR A 82 23.83 1.44 4.95
C THR A 82 24.63 1.96 6.14
N GLY A 83 23.96 2.71 7.05
CA GLY A 83 24.54 3.20 8.30
C GLY A 83 24.62 2.13 9.41
N ASN A 84 24.26 0.87 9.12
CA ASN A 84 24.23 -0.23 10.08
C ASN A 84 23.38 0.08 11.34
N ASP A 85 22.22 0.72 11.12
CA ASP A 85 21.26 1.07 12.18
C ASP A 85 20.63 -0.20 12.74
N ARG A 86 20.97 -0.52 14.00
CA ARG A 86 20.51 -1.71 14.70
C ARG A 86 19.12 -1.58 15.31
N SER A 87 18.48 -0.44 15.16
CA SER A 87 17.11 -0.22 15.61
C SER A 87 16.05 -0.63 14.59
N LEU A 88 16.46 -1.03 13.37
CA LEU A 88 15.53 -1.59 12.39
C LEU A 88 15.31 -3.06 12.69
N ASP A 89 14.05 -3.45 12.91
CA ASP A 89 13.69 -4.85 13.11
C ASP A 89 12.79 -5.36 11.98
N VAL A 90 11.59 -4.82 11.83
CA VAL A 90 10.63 -5.17 10.78
C VAL A 90 10.38 -3.98 9.87
N MET A 91 10.52 -4.20 8.57
CA MET A 91 10.32 -3.19 7.53
C MET A 91 9.12 -3.56 6.66
N ALA A 92 8.15 -2.65 6.50
CA ALA A 92 7.15 -2.74 5.46
C ALA A 92 7.75 -2.18 4.17
N LEU A 93 8.08 -3.06 3.24
CA LEU A 93 8.65 -2.74 1.93
C LEU A 93 7.54 -2.67 0.90
N ASP A 94 7.54 -1.64 0.03
CA ASP A 94 6.78 -1.73 -1.22
C ASP A 94 7.21 -3.00 -1.98
N VAL A 95 6.25 -3.65 -2.63
CA VAL A 95 6.45 -4.92 -3.34
C VAL A 95 7.60 -4.90 -4.35
N VAL A 96 8.00 -3.72 -4.84
CA VAL A 96 9.08 -3.56 -5.84
C VAL A 96 10.48 -3.52 -5.24
N TRP A 97 10.62 -3.36 -3.91
CA TRP A 97 11.94 -3.21 -3.27
C TRP A 97 12.55 -4.53 -2.81
N THR A 98 11.78 -5.63 -2.84
CA THR A 98 12.26 -6.94 -2.37
C THR A 98 13.56 -7.36 -3.04
N ALA A 99 13.67 -7.22 -4.37
CA ALA A 99 14.87 -7.60 -5.12
C ALA A 99 16.10 -6.76 -4.70
N GLU A 100 15.94 -5.45 -4.55
CA GLU A 100 17.02 -4.56 -4.12
C GLU A 100 17.48 -4.86 -2.70
N PHE A 101 16.54 -4.98 -1.76
CA PHE A 101 16.86 -5.20 -0.35
C PHE A 101 17.47 -6.58 -0.10
N ALA A 102 17.05 -7.58 -0.88
CA ALA A 102 17.65 -8.92 -0.85
C ALA A 102 19.06 -8.92 -1.43
N GLU A 103 19.29 -8.32 -2.62
CA GLU A 103 20.59 -8.28 -3.29
C GLU A 103 21.62 -7.47 -2.49
N ALA A 104 21.19 -6.39 -1.85
CA ALA A 104 22.03 -5.58 -0.96
C ALA A 104 22.33 -6.25 0.39
N GLY A 105 21.74 -7.40 0.68
CA GLY A 105 21.89 -8.09 1.97
C GLY A 105 21.22 -7.33 3.13
N TRP A 106 20.25 -6.47 2.85
CA TRP A 106 19.54 -5.67 3.85
C TRP A 106 18.34 -6.38 4.46
N ALA A 107 17.69 -7.26 3.70
CA ALA A 107 16.61 -8.14 4.18
C ALA A 107 17.14 -9.55 4.39
N LEU A 108 16.74 -10.21 5.47
CA LEU A 108 17.04 -11.61 5.69
C LEU A 108 16.08 -12.50 4.89
N PRO A 109 16.57 -13.63 4.33
CA PRO A 109 15.68 -14.64 3.79
C PRO A 109 14.79 -15.22 4.91
N LEU A 110 13.55 -15.57 4.59
CA LEU A 110 12.62 -16.14 5.58
C LEU A 110 13.07 -17.50 6.09
N SER A 111 13.93 -18.20 5.35
CA SER A 111 14.60 -19.44 5.79
C SER A 111 15.53 -19.25 6.99
N ASP A 112 15.92 -18.01 7.30
CA ASP A 112 16.76 -17.69 8.46
C ASP A 112 15.95 -17.54 9.77
N ASP A 113 14.62 -17.76 9.73
CA ASP A 113 13.78 -17.80 10.93
C ASP A 113 14.24 -18.95 11.84
N PRO A 114 14.72 -18.68 13.06
CA PRO A 114 15.16 -19.75 13.98
C PRO A 114 14.04 -20.73 14.36
N ALA A 115 12.78 -20.32 14.26
CA ALA A 115 11.62 -21.18 14.49
C ALA A 115 11.24 -22.04 13.27
N GLY A 116 11.80 -21.73 12.08
CA GLY A 116 11.51 -22.43 10.83
C GLY A 116 10.07 -22.28 10.31
N LEU A 117 9.33 -21.26 10.76
CA LEU A 117 7.91 -21.07 10.46
C LEU A 117 7.63 -19.97 9.44
N ALA A 118 8.59 -19.06 9.20
CA ALA A 118 8.33 -17.85 8.42
C ALA A 118 7.99 -18.15 6.93
N GLU A 119 8.67 -19.11 6.29
CA GLU A 119 8.38 -19.45 4.89
C GLU A 119 7.01 -20.12 4.71
N SER A 120 6.65 -21.05 5.60
CA SER A 120 5.35 -21.72 5.56
C SER A 120 4.23 -20.72 5.83
N ASP A 121 4.37 -19.86 6.86
CA ASP A 121 3.38 -18.82 7.14
C ASP A 121 3.24 -17.82 5.99
N ALA A 122 4.34 -17.42 5.36
CA ALA A 122 4.30 -16.49 4.23
C ALA A 122 3.60 -17.07 3.01
N SER A 123 3.70 -18.40 2.80
CA SER A 123 3.19 -19.09 1.62
C SER A 123 1.77 -19.62 1.79
N GLU A 124 1.43 -20.08 3.01
CA GLU A 124 0.15 -20.70 3.27
C GLU A 124 -1.01 -19.72 3.06
N ASN A 125 -2.02 -20.15 2.29
CA ASN A 125 -3.23 -19.36 2.04
C ASN A 125 -2.94 -17.90 1.58
N THR A 126 -1.85 -17.72 0.82
CA THR A 126 -1.43 -16.41 0.29
C THR A 126 -1.61 -16.39 -1.23
N LEU A 127 -2.28 -15.35 -1.74
CA LEU A 127 -2.47 -15.12 -3.17
C LEU A 127 -1.13 -15.17 -3.92
N ALA A 128 -1.13 -15.79 -5.09
CA ALA A 128 0.09 -16.05 -5.87
C ALA A 128 0.83 -14.76 -6.28
N GLY A 129 0.10 -13.73 -6.73
CA GLY A 129 0.68 -12.46 -7.15
C GLY A 129 1.49 -11.78 -6.05
N PRO A 130 0.91 -11.50 -4.87
CA PRO A 130 1.65 -10.97 -3.72
C PRO A 130 2.86 -11.84 -3.32
N LEU A 131 2.69 -13.15 -3.29
CA LEU A 131 3.77 -14.08 -2.92
C LEU A 131 4.95 -14.00 -3.91
N GLN A 132 4.67 -13.80 -5.20
CA GLN A 132 5.71 -13.62 -6.20
C GLN A 132 6.55 -12.37 -5.94
N THR A 133 5.93 -11.26 -5.49
CA THR A 133 6.64 -10.01 -5.19
C THR A 133 7.59 -10.11 -4.00
N ALA A 134 7.41 -11.10 -3.14
CA ALA A 134 8.24 -11.35 -1.96
C ALA A 134 9.48 -12.23 -2.24
N ARG A 135 9.66 -12.66 -3.51
CA ARG A 135 10.74 -13.55 -3.92
C ARG A 135 11.85 -12.81 -4.65
N TRP A 136 13.07 -13.25 -4.40
CA TRP A 136 14.24 -12.90 -5.18
C TRP A 136 15.12 -14.12 -5.39
N GLN A 137 15.53 -14.40 -6.63
CA GLN A 137 16.36 -15.56 -6.99
C GLN A 137 15.86 -16.89 -6.37
N GLY A 138 14.54 -17.10 -6.41
CA GLY A 138 13.89 -18.32 -5.93
C GLY A 138 13.65 -18.40 -4.42
N LYS A 139 14.20 -17.50 -3.60
CA LYS A 139 14.01 -17.46 -2.14
C LYS A 139 12.99 -16.40 -1.72
N LEU A 140 12.30 -16.63 -0.61
CA LEU A 140 11.46 -15.62 0.04
C LEU A 140 12.31 -14.75 0.97
N TYR A 141 12.27 -13.43 0.78
CA TYR A 141 12.94 -12.44 1.62
C TYR A 141 11.95 -11.60 2.43
N ALA A 142 10.68 -11.74 2.14
CA ALA A 142 9.65 -11.03 2.86
C ALA A 142 8.35 -11.83 2.88
N ALA A 143 7.45 -11.47 3.78
CA ALA A 143 6.11 -12.05 3.88
C ALA A 143 5.08 -10.98 3.48
N PRO A 144 4.25 -11.20 2.45
CA PRO A 144 3.21 -10.24 2.07
C PRO A 144 2.24 -9.97 3.22
N ILE A 145 1.96 -8.69 3.52
CA ILE A 145 0.96 -8.30 4.53
C ILE A 145 -0.27 -7.68 3.88
N THR A 146 -0.09 -6.87 2.83
CA THR A 146 -1.17 -6.35 2.01
C THR A 146 -0.84 -6.57 0.55
N THR A 147 -1.87 -6.66 -0.28
CA THR A 147 -1.76 -6.50 -1.73
C THR A 147 -2.50 -5.24 -2.14
N ASN A 148 -2.45 -4.87 -3.41
CA ASN A 148 -3.22 -3.74 -3.87
C ASN A 148 -3.43 -3.78 -5.38
N THR A 149 -4.56 -3.23 -5.83
CA THR A 149 -4.88 -2.98 -7.23
C THR A 149 -5.75 -1.73 -7.31
N GLN A 150 -5.48 -0.85 -8.27
CA GLN A 150 -6.28 0.35 -8.47
C GLN A 150 -7.62 0.01 -9.07
N LEU A 151 -8.64 0.80 -8.72
CA LEU A 151 -10.01 0.72 -9.23
C LEU A 151 -10.37 2.03 -9.93
N LEU A 152 -11.39 1.99 -10.78
CA LEU A 152 -12.09 3.19 -11.21
C LEU A 152 -13.11 3.57 -10.13
N TRP A 153 -12.99 4.79 -9.61
CA TRP A 153 -13.95 5.46 -8.74
C TRP A 153 -14.69 6.51 -9.52
N TYR A 154 -16.01 6.64 -9.37
CA TYR A 154 -16.77 7.54 -10.20
C TYR A 154 -17.99 8.13 -9.50
N ARG A 155 -18.43 9.30 -9.97
CA ARG A 155 -19.67 9.97 -9.56
C ARG A 155 -20.86 9.30 -10.26
N ALA A 156 -21.54 8.39 -9.54
CA ALA A 156 -22.66 7.61 -10.05
C ALA A 156 -23.90 8.49 -10.34
N ASP A 157 -24.00 9.66 -9.72
CA ASP A 157 -25.07 10.64 -9.98
C ASP A 157 -24.84 11.51 -11.24
N LEU A 158 -23.69 11.42 -11.89
CA LEU A 158 -23.34 12.21 -13.07
C LEU A 158 -23.33 11.40 -14.38
N MET A 159 -23.38 10.07 -14.28
CA MET A 159 -23.29 9.16 -15.44
C MET A 159 -24.11 7.89 -15.25
N ASP A 160 -24.69 7.37 -16.33
CA ASP A 160 -25.56 6.19 -16.31
C ASP A 160 -24.79 4.89 -16.03
N ALA A 161 -23.50 4.83 -16.44
CA ALA A 161 -22.62 3.68 -16.22
C ALA A 161 -21.15 4.13 -16.21
N PRO A 162 -20.27 3.42 -15.47
CA PRO A 162 -18.85 3.73 -15.47
C PRO A 162 -18.22 3.44 -16.83
N PRO A 163 -17.31 4.32 -17.31
CA PRO A 163 -16.54 4.07 -18.53
C PRO A 163 -15.67 2.81 -18.38
N ARG A 164 -15.62 1.98 -19.41
CA ARG A 164 -14.85 0.73 -19.40
C ARG A 164 -13.48 0.84 -20.04
N THR A 165 -13.19 1.99 -20.68
CA THR A 165 -11.90 2.25 -21.35
C THR A 165 -11.42 3.65 -21.06
N TRP A 166 -10.12 3.89 -21.22
CA TRP A 166 -9.54 5.23 -21.09
C TRP A 166 -10.10 6.22 -22.12
N ASP A 167 -10.33 5.79 -23.36
CA ASP A 167 -10.96 6.61 -24.39
C ASP A 167 -12.40 6.98 -23.96
N GLY A 168 -13.13 6.04 -23.34
CA GLY A 168 -14.46 6.29 -22.76
C GLY A 168 -14.42 7.26 -21.57
N MET A 169 -13.40 7.18 -20.70
CA MET A 169 -13.21 8.13 -19.59
C MET A 169 -13.00 9.56 -20.11
N VAL A 170 -12.14 9.75 -21.12
CA VAL A 170 -11.88 11.05 -21.72
C VAL A 170 -13.13 11.60 -22.41
N ALA A 171 -13.89 10.75 -23.12
CA ALA A 171 -15.14 11.16 -23.77
C ALA A 171 -16.19 11.59 -22.73
N GLU A 172 -16.36 10.84 -21.64
CA GLU A 172 -17.30 11.16 -20.57
C GLU A 172 -16.90 12.44 -19.82
N ALA A 173 -15.62 12.60 -19.49
CA ALA A 173 -15.09 13.83 -18.88
C ALA A 173 -15.35 15.05 -19.77
N THR A 174 -15.14 14.92 -21.10
CA THR A 174 -15.41 15.98 -22.07
C THR A 174 -16.91 16.34 -22.13
N ARG A 175 -17.80 15.33 -22.10
CA ARG A 175 -19.26 15.52 -22.05
C ARG A 175 -19.68 16.28 -20.79
N LEU A 176 -19.14 15.88 -19.63
CA LEU A 176 -19.42 16.51 -18.33
C LEU A 176 -18.92 17.96 -18.32
N HIS A 177 -17.72 18.21 -18.83
CA HIS A 177 -17.17 19.56 -18.96
C HIS A 177 -18.08 20.48 -19.81
N ALA A 178 -18.51 20.01 -20.95
CA ALA A 178 -19.41 20.75 -21.81
C ALA A 178 -20.77 21.06 -21.14
N ALA A 179 -21.19 20.22 -20.21
CA ALA A 179 -22.41 20.41 -19.41
C ALA A 179 -22.19 21.25 -18.13
N GLY A 180 -20.99 21.79 -17.90
CA GLY A 180 -20.64 22.56 -16.68
C GLY A 180 -20.66 21.74 -15.42
N LYS A 181 -20.42 20.43 -15.51
CA LYS A 181 -20.37 19.47 -14.39
C LYS A 181 -18.92 19.20 -13.98
N PRO A 182 -18.69 18.62 -12.76
CA PRO A 182 -17.40 18.05 -12.42
C PRO A 182 -16.92 17.13 -13.54
N SER A 183 -15.66 17.30 -13.99
CA SER A 183 -15.19 16.63 -15.21
C SER A 183 -13.76 16.11 -15.12
N TRP A 184 -13.04 16.37 -14.02
CA TRP A 184 -11.66 15.91 -13.92
C TRP A 184 -11.57 14.40 -13.87
N ILE A 185 -10.52 13.86 -14.49
CA ILE A 185 -10.05 12.51 -14.32
C ILE A 185 -8.86 12.59 -13.37
N ALA A 186 -9.05 12.21 -12.12
CA ALA A 186 -7.99 12.23 -11.11
C ALA A 186 -7.13 10.98 -11.23
N VAL A 187 -5.83 11.18 -11.39
CA VAL A 187 -4.80 10.13 -11.53
C VAL A 187 -3.56 10.54 -10.75
N GLN A 188 -2.60 9.63 -10.55
CA GLN A 188 -1.30 9.91 -9.95
C GLN A 188 -0.32 10.32 -11.05
N ALA A 189 -0.11 11.62 -11.26
CA ALA A 189 0.70 12.15 -12.37
C ALA A 189 1.84 13.10 -11.95
N LYS A 190 2.09 13.24 -10.65
CA LYS A 190 3.30 13.86 -10.10
C LYS A 190 4.53 13.02 -10.44
N GLN A 191 5.72 13.63 -10.48
CA GLN A 191 6.96 12.90 -10.68
C GLN A 191 7.35 12.08 -9.43
N TYR A 192 6.94 10.82 -9.36
CA TYR A 192 7.23 9.84 -8.30
C TYR A 192 6.79 8.44 -8.74
N GLU A 193 6.90 7.44 -7.87
CA GLU A 193 6.54 6.04 -8.14
C GLU A 193 5.08 5.86 -8.64
N GLY A 194 4.10 6.62 -8.12
CA GLY A 194 2.70 6.52 -8.57
C GLY A 194 2.51 6.80 -10.06
N LEU A 195 3.32 7.69 -10.66
CA LEU A 195 3.33 7.92 -12.11
C LEU A 195 3.84 6.69 -12.86
N VAL A 196 4.81 5.98 -12.30
CA VAL A 196 5.33 4.72 -12.88
C VAL A 196 4.30 3.61 -12.80
N VAL A 197 3.53 3.52 -11.70
CA VAL A 197 2.40 2.59 -11.53
C VAL A 197 1.37 2.81 -12.64
N TRP A 198 0.96 4.06 -12.88
CA TRP A 198 0.01 4.39 -13.94
C TRP A 198 0.53 4.00 -15.31
N PHE A 199 1.76 4.40 -15.65
CA PHE A 199 2.41 4.02 -16.90
C PHE A 199 2.51 2.50 -17.07
N ASN A 200 2.97 1.77 -16.04
CA ASN A 200 3.13 0.30 -16.09
C ASN A 200 1.79 -0.41 -16.33
N THR A 201 0.71 0.06 -15.68
CA THR A 201 -0.65 -0.49 -15.92
C THR A 201 -1.08 -0.31 -17.38
N LEU A 202 -0.90 0.88 -17.93
CA LEU A 202 -1.26 1.17 -19.32
C LEU A 202 -0.41 0.37 -20.31
N LEU A 203 0.89 0.29 -20.05
CA LEU A 203 1.84 -0.47 -20.87
C LEU A 203 1.52 -1.96 -20.89
N ALA A 204 1.32 -2.58 -19.70
CA ALA A 204 0.99 -3.98 -19.59
C ALA A 204 -0.39 -4.31 -20.21
N SER A 205 -1.38 -3.43 -20.02
CA SER A 205 -2.71 -3.55 -20.64
C SER A 205 -2.65 -3.40 -22.17
N ALA A 206 -1.62 -2.71 -22.70
CA ALA A 206 -1.39 -2.60 -24.14
C ALA A 206 -0.57 -3.78 -24.71
N GLY A 207 -0.07 -4.69 -23.85
CA GLY A 207 0.72 -5.86 -24.23
C GLY A 207 2.23 -5.64 -24.23
N GLY A 208 2.72 -4.55 -23.56
CA GLY A 208 4.15 -4.27 -23.39
C GLY A 208 4.64 -4.51 -21.97
N GLN A 209 5.92 -4.41 -21.77
CA GLN A 209 6.60 -4.44 -20.47
C GLN A 209 7.85 -3.55 -20.49
N VAL A 210 8.30 -3.13 -19.31
CA VAL A 210 9.47 -2.22 -19.22
C VAL A 210 10.77 -2.97 -19.46
N LEU A 211 10.93 -4.13 -18.82
CA LEU A 211 12.11 -5.01 -18.92
C LEU A 211 11.66 -6.43 -19.25
N SER A 212 12.58 -7.21 -19.83
CA SER A 212 12.44 -8.66 -19.96
C SER A 212 12.25 -9.33 -18.59
N ASP A 213 11.71 -10.55 -18.56
CA ASP A 213 11.40 -11.29 -17.33
C ASP A 213 12.62 -11.52 -16.42
N ASP A 214 13.83 -11.54 -16.98
CA ASP A 214 15.08 -11.63 -16.23
C ASP A 214 15.57 -10.26 -15.68
N GLY A 215 14.83 -9.18 -15.95
CA GLY A 215 15.12 -7.82 -15.47
C GLY A 215 16.34 -7.15 -16.09
N LYS A 216 16.87 -7.67 -17.23
CA LYS A 216 18.17 -7.23 -17.79
C LYS A 216 18.08 -6.47 -19.10
N THR A 217 17.01 -6.66 -19.87
CA THR A 217 16.86 -6.07 -21.20
C THR A 217 15.68 -5.12 -21.22
N VAL A 218 15.85 -3.92 -21.78
CA VAL A 218 14.75 -2.97 -21.97
C VAL A 218 13.90 -3.40 -23.16
N THR A 219 12.59 -3.53 -22.94
CA THR A 219 11.65 -4.05 -23.94
C THR A 219 10.60 -3.02 -24.40
N LEU A 220 10.80 -1.75 -24.07
CA LEU A 220 9.84 -0.69 -24.41
C LEU A 220 9.64 -0.48 -25.92
N THR A 221 10.69 -0.68 -26.72
CA THR A 221 10.67 -0.41 -28.18
C THR A 221 11.50 -1.41 -28.98
N ASP A 222 11.84 -2.57 -28.40
CA ASP A 222 12.69 -3.59 -29.02
C ASP A 222 11.99 -4.35 -30.15
N THR A 223 10.65 -4.39 -30.16
CA THR A 223 9.84 -4.90 -31.25
C THR A 223 8.79 -3.86 -31.69
N PRO A 224 8.22 -3.98 -32.91
CA PRO A 224 7.12 -3.11 -33.35
C PRO A 224 5.90 -3.17 -32.41
N GLU A 225 5.58 -4.34 -31.86
CA GLU A 225 4.46 -4.57 -30.93
C GLU A 225 4.70 -3.86 -29.60
N HIS A 226 5.90 -4.00 -29.02
CA HIS A 226 6.25 -3.31 -27.77
C HIS A 226 6.31 -1.80 -27.96
N ARG A 227 6.84 -1.32 -29.09
CA ARG A 227 6.78 0.10 -29.43
C ARG A 227 5.34 0.62 -29.50
N ALA A 228 4.44 -0.12 -30.18
CA ALA A 228 3.04 0.24 -30.29
C ALA A 228 2.35 0.28 -28.93
N ALA A 229 2.65 -0.68 -28.04
CA ALA A 229 2.15 -0.72 -26.67
C ALA A 229 2.62 0.51 -25.85
N THR A 230 3.90 0.83 -25.93
CA THR A 230 4.50 1.99 -25.25
C THR A 230 3.88 3.30 -25.75
N VAL A 231 3.77 3.48 -27.06
CA VAL A 231 3.17 4.66 -27.67
C VAL A 231 1.69 4.80 -27.27
N LYS A 232 0.91 3.69 -27.25
CA LYS A 232 -0.50 3.73 -26.82
C LYS A 232 -0.64 4.14 -25.35
N ALA A 233 0.21 3.63 -24.46
CA ALA A 233 0.22 4.05 -23.06
C ALA A 233 0.48 5.57 -22.93
N LEU A 234 1.46 6.08 -23.63
CA LEU A 234 1.82 7.50 -23.64
C LEU A 234 0.72 8.39 -24.26
N GLN A 235 0.03 7.91 -25.30
CA GLN A 235 -1.13 8.60 -25.90
C GLN A 235 -2.27 8.76 -24.89
N ILE A 236 -2.57 7.71 -24.11
CA ILE A 236 -3.61 7.77 -23.08
C ILE A 236 -3.21 8.78 -21.99
N MET A 237 -1.98 8.72 -21.48
CA MET A 237 -1.50 9.66 -20.46
C MET A 237 -1.62 11.11 -20.92
N LYS A 238 -1.21 11.40 -22.15
CA LYS A 238 -1.37 12.73 -22.76
C LYS A 238 -2.83 13.13 -22.88
N SER A 239 -3.68 12.22 -23.39
CA SER A 239 -5.11 12.51 -23.59
C SER A 239 -5.80 12.89 -22.29
N VAL A 240 -5.54 12.17 -21.21
CA VAL A 240 -6.07 12.49 -19.87
C VAL A 240 -5.60 13.86 -19.40
N ALA A 241 -4.33 14.20 -19.61
CA ALA A 241 -3.73 15.44 -19.13
C ALA A 241 -4.11 16.68 -19.96
N THR A 242 -4.57 16.50 -21.21
CA THR A 242 -4.82 17.61 -22.14
C THR A 242 -6.25 17.65 -22.70
N ALA A 243 -7.14 16.77 -22.25
CA ALA A 243 -8.55 16.79 -22.66
C ALA A 243 -9.24 18.10 -22.25
N PRO A 244 -10.29 18.53 -22.97
CA PRO A 244 -11.11 19.64 -22.52
C PRO A 244 -11.64 19.40 -21.10
N GLY A 245 -11.41 20.37 -20.20
CA GLY A 245 -11.79 20.23 -18.78
C GLY A 245 -10.91 19.30 -17.96
N ALA A 246 -9.69 18.95 -18.42
CA ALA A 246 -8.71 18.23 -17.62
C ALA A 246 -8.33 19.01 -16.36
N ASP A 247 -7.87 18.29 -15.33
CA ASP A 247 -7.36 18.91 -14.12
C ASP A 247 -6.12 19.78 -14.42
N PRO A 248 -6.16 21.10 -14.19
CA PRO A 248 -5.02 21.97 -14.43
C PRO A 248 -3.82 21.67 -13.49
N SER A 249 -4.07 20.98 -12.38
CA SER A 249 -3.05 20.57 -11.40
C SER A 249 -2.58 19.12 -11.56
N VAL A 250 -2.98 18.42 -12.62
CA VAL A 250 -2.73 16.98 -12.84
C VAL A 250 -1.26 16.60 -12.63
N THR A 251 -0.30 17.46 -13.01
CA THR A 251 1.13 17.22 -12.87
C THR A 251 1.65 17.26 -11.42
N GLN A 252 0.79 17.58 -10.46
CA GLN A 252 1.08 17.63 -9.02
C GLN A 252 0.27 16.61 -8.22
N THR A 253 -0.52 15.76 -8.88
CA THR A 253 -1.43 14.83 -8.21
C THR A 253 -0.71 13.55 -7.79
N ASP A 254 -0.90 13.20 -6.54
CA ASP A 254 -0.59 11.92 -5.90
C ASP A 254 -1.89 11.24 -5.44
N GLU A 255 -1.81 10.12 -4.74
CA GLU A 255 -2.98 9.36 -4.26
C GLU A 255 -3.91 10.21 -3.40
N GLY A 256 -3.32 11.00 -2.49
CA GLY A 256 -4.06 11.85 -1.55
C GLY A 256 -4.76 13.01 -2.24
N THR A 257 -4.09 13.69 -3.15
CA THR A 257 -4.64 14.84 -3.89
C THR A 257 -5.65 14.41 -4.94
N ALA A 258 -5.47 13.25 -5.58
CA ALA A 258 -6.46 12.66 -6.49
C ALA A 258 -7.78 12.35 -5.75
N ARG A 259 -7.70 11.66 -4.61
CA ARG A 259 -8.85 11.41 -3.73
C ARG A 259 -9.55 12.69 -3.31
N LEU A 260 -8.78 13.70 -2.88
CA LEU A 260 -9.36 15.00 -2.49
C LEU A 260 -10.08 15.70 -3.64
N ALA A 261 -9.59 15.59 -4.88
CA ALA A 261 -10.27 16.17 -6.04
C ALA A 261 -11.66 15.54 -6.25
N LEU A 262 -11.81 14.23 -6.05
CA LEU A 262 -13.09 13.53 -6.09
C LEU A 262 -13.99 13.96 -4.91
N GLU A 263 -13.52 13.92 -3.68
CA GLU A 263 -14.27 14.28 -2.48
C GLU A 263 -14.73 15.74 -2.48
N GLN A 264 -13.95 16.64 -3.06
CA GLN A 264 -14.32 18.05 -3.25
C GLN A 264 -15.31 18.28 -4.41
N GLY A 265 -15.67 17.24 -5.16
CA GLY A 265 -16.58 17.32 -6.27
C GLY A 265 -16.01 18.05 -7.50
N LYS A 266 -14.69 18.05 -7.68
CA LYS A 266 -14.00 18.55 -8.88
C LYS A 266 -13.83 17.44 -9.92
N ALA A 267 -13.38 16.25 -9.46
CA ALA A 267 -13.28 15.07 -10.29
C ALA A 267 -14.63 14.34 -10.35
N ALA A 268 -14.97 13.84 -11.53
CA ALA A 268 -16.07 12.89 -11.74
C ALA A 268 -15.57 11.45 -11.82
N LEU A 269 -14.32 11.27 -12.15
CA LEU A 269 -13.64 10.00 -12.37
C LEU A 269 -12.29 10.03 -11.66
N GLU A 270 -11.93 8.93 -11.02
CA GLU A 270 -10.64 8.77 -10.34
C GLU A 270 -10.14 7.35 -10.54
N VAL A 271 -8.85 7.18 -10.78
CA VAL A 271 -8.18 5.90 -10.68
C VAL A 271 -7.29 5.93 -9.45
N ASN A 272 -7.59 5.06 -8.48
CA ASN A 272 -6.87 5.04 -7.21
C ASN A 272 -7.08 3.70 -6.47
N TRP A 273 -6.35 3.53 -5.38
CA TRP A 273 -6.35 2.34 -4.54
C TRP A 273 -7.63 2.21 -3.70
N PRO A 274 -7.94 1.01 -3.18
CA PRO A 274 -9.17 0.73 -2.42
C PRO A 274 -9.41 1.56 -1.17
N PHE A 275 -8.38 2.20 -0.59
CA PHE A 275 -8.53 3.08 0.58
C PHE A 275 -9.47 4.28 0.33
N VAL A 276 -9.80 4.57 -0.92
CA VAL A 276 -10.71 5.66 -1.29
C VAL A 276 -12.09 5.49 -0.65
N LEU A 277 -12.63 4.27 -0.59
CA LEU A 277 -13.96 4.06 0.01
C LEU A 277 -14.01 4.37 1.51
N PRO A 278 -13.19 3.76 2.39
CA PRO A 278 -13.24 4.11 3.81
C PRO A 278 -12.91 5.58 4.04
N SER A 279 -11.99 6.16 3.29
CA SER A 279 -11.67 7.60 3.37
C SER A 279 -12.85 8.49 2.98
N LEU A 280 -13.55 8.17 1.89
CA LEU A 280 -14.74 8.91 1.45
C LEU A 280 -15.83 8.88 2.53
N LEU A 281 -16.13 7.69 3.08
CA LEU A 281 -17.16 7.55 4.11
C LEU A 281 -16.79 8.34 5.37
N GLU A 282 -15.56 8.22 5.86
CA GLU A 282 -15.07 8.97 7.01
C GLU A 282 -15.17 10.48 6.78
N ASN A 283 -14.69 10.98 5.63
CA ASN A 283 -14.73 12.41 5.31
C ASN A 283 -16.16 12.91 5.07
N ALA A 284 -17.06 12.08 4.55
CA ALA A 284 -18.48 12.43 4.40
C ALA A 284 -19.17 12.58 5.75
N VAL A 285 -18.93 11.66 6.68
CA VAL A 285 -19.45 11.74 8.06
C VAL A 285 -18.92 12.97 8.81
N LYS A 286 -17.67 13.39 8.50
CA LYS A 286 -17.08 14.63 9.02
C LYS A 286 -17.52 15.91 8.27
N GLY A 287 -18.37 15.82 7.26
CA GLY A 287 -18.87 16.95 6.46
C GLY A 287 -17.91 17.50 5.42
N GLY A 288 -16.85 16.75 5.08
CA GLY A 288 -15.86 17.11 4.05
C GLY A 288 -16.32 16.85 2.62
N VAL A 289 -17.34 15.99 2.41
CA VAL A 289 -17.85 15.60 1.10
C VAL A 289 -19.24 16.17 0.87
N LYS A 290 -19.35 17.32 0.20
CA LYS A 290 -20.60 18.07 0.11
C LYS A 290 -21.71 17.39 -0.69
N PHE A 291 -21.37 16.54 -1.65
CA PHE A 291 -22.34 15.77 -2.44
C PHE A 291 -22.81 14.48 -1.75
N LEU A 292 -22.24 14.17 -0.56
CA LEU A 292 -22.60 13.03 0.28
C LEU A 292 -22.70 13.51 1.75
N PRO A 293 -23.78 14.19 2.16
CA PRO A 293 -23.87 14.86 3.45
C PRO A 293 -24.19 13.87 4.61
N LEU A 294 -23.30 12.91 4.88
CA LEU A 294 -23.49 11.95 5.97
C LEU A 294 -23.34 12.58 7.36
N ASN A 295 -22.73 13.77 7.45
CA ASN A 295 -22.65 14.54 8.70
C ASN A 295 -24.01 15.06 9.19
N GLU A 296 -25.04 15.02 8.37
CA GLU A 296 -26.43 15.35 8.74
C GLU A 296 -27.17 14.16 9.40
N ARG A 297 -26.50 13.01 9.54
CA ARG A 297 -27.02 11.77 10.11
C ARG A 297 -26.42 11.50 11.51
N PRO A 298 -27.19 11.76 12.61
CA PRO A 298 -26.67 11.54 13.96
C PRO A 298 -26.23 10.10 14.23
N ASP A 299 -26.96 9.12 13.68
CA ASP A 299 -26.63 7.70 13.78
C ASP A 299 -25.24 7.34 13.21
N LEU A 300 -24.73 8.10 12.23
CA LEU A 300 -23.39 7.92 11.66
C LEU A 300 -22.34 8.79 12.36
N THR A 301 -22.68 10.02 12.75
CA THR A 301 -21.73 10.90 13.45
C THR A 301 -21.38 10.38 14.85
N ASP A 302 -22.28 9.66 15.50
CA ASP A 302 -22.04 8.98 16.78
C ASP A 302 -20.97 7.86 16.67
N ALA A 303 -20.66 7.40 15.45
CA ALA A 303 -19.58 6.45 15.19
C ALA A 303 -18.18 7.10 15.11
N ILE A 304 -18.08 8.41 15.23
CA ILE A 304 -16.78 9.09 15.35
C ILE A 304 -16.28 8.90 16.78
N ASN A 305 -15.15 8.20 16.91
CA ASN A 305 -14.53 7.95 18.22
C ASN A 305 -13.81 9.18 18.80
N ASP A 306 -13.33 9.07 20.04
CA ASP A 306 -12.66 10.17 20.78
C ASP A 306 -11.40 10.73 20.09
N VAL A 307 -10.80 9.98 19.15
CA VAL A 307 -9.66 10.43 18.37
C VAL A 307 -10.07 10.94 16.98
N GLY A 308 -11.35 11.08 16.74
CA GLY A 308 -11.91 11.65 15.52
C GLY A 308 -11.88 10.71 14.30
N THR A 309 -11.79 9.40 14.51
CA THR A 309 -11.86 8.39 13.44
C THR A 309 -13.27 7.80 13.34
N PHE A 310 -13.77 7.64 12.13
CA PHE A 310 -15.03 6.94 11.89
C PHE A 310 -14.84 5.44 12.11
N SER A 311 -15.46 4.91 13.16
CA SER A 311 -15.37 3.50 13.58
C SER A 311 -16.79 2.92 13.73
N PRO A 312 -17.46 2.63 12.60
CA PRO A 312 -18.86 2.26 12.57
C PRO A 312 -19.10 0.81 13.06
N SER A 313 -20.29 0.58 13.63
CA SER A 313 -20.86 -0.76 13.71
C SER A 313 -21.19 -1.30 12.31
N ASP A 314 -21.55 -2.58 12.22
CA ASP A 314 -21.91 -3.20 10.94
C ASP A 314 -23.11 -2.49 10.30
N GLU A 315 -24.15 -2.16 11.10
CA GLU A 315 -25.33 -1.45 10.64
C GLU A 315 -25.02 -0.02 10.19
N GLN A 316 -24.12 0.67 10.90
CA GLN A 316 -23.68 2.02 10.54
C GLN A 316 -22.85 2.01 9.26
N PHE A 317 -21.96 1.03 9.08
CA PHE A 317 -21.22 0.87 7.83
C PHE A 317 -22.15 0.63 6.65
N GLU A 318 -23.09 -0.32 6.77
CA GLU A 318 -24.08 -0.61 5.73
C GLU A 318 -24.90 0.63 5.37
N ALA A 319 -25.38 1.36 6.38
CA ALA A 319 -26.15 2.58 6.18
C ALA A 319 -25.37 3.71 5.48
N ALA A 320 -24.08 3.88 5.83
CA ALA A 320 -23.22 4.86 5.18
C ALA A 320 -22.87 4.44 3.74
N TYR A 321 -22.56 3.17 3.54
CA TYR A 321 -22.24 2.61 2.23
C TYR A 321 -23.45 2.67 1.28
N ASP A 322 -24.66 2.29 1.75
CA ASP A 322 -25.90 2.37 0.96
C ASP A 322 -26.25 3.81 0.56
N ALA A 323 -26.02 4.77 1.44
CA ALA A 323 -26.18 6.17 1.10
C ALA A 323 -25.17 6.61 0.02
N SER A 324 -23.91 6.14 0.13
CA SER A 324 -22.85 6.48 -0.83
C SER A 324 -23.12 5.97 -2.24
N LYS A 325 -23.67 4.76 -2.39
CA LYS A 325 -23.96 4.12 -3.70
C LYS A 325 -24.84 4.97 -4.63
N LYS A 326 -25.62 5.91 -4.08
CA LYS A 326 -26.49 6.80 -4.88
C LYS A 326 -25.71 7.86 -5.66
N VAL A 327 -24.51 8.19 -5.18
CA VAL A 327 -23.71 9.30 -5.74
C VAL A 327 -22.29 8.91 -6.08
N PHE A 328 -21.87 7.72 -5.63
CA PHE A 328 -20.49 7.26 -5.73
C PHE A 328 -20.45 5.77 -6.03
N GLY A 329 -19.58 5.37 -6.94
CA GLY A 329 -19.40 3.98 -7.33
C GLY A 329 -17.95 3.63 -7.59
N PHE A 330 -17.70 2.34 -7.72
CA PHE A 330 -16.41 1.81 -8.16
C PHE A 330 -16.62 0.72 -9.21
N ALA A 331 -15.64 0.54 -10.06
CA ALA A 331 -15.65 -0.43 -11.14
C ALA A 331 -14.23 -0.95 -11.43
N ASN A 332 -14.13 -1.95 -12.30
CA ASN A 332 -12.84 -2.42 -12.80
C ASN A 332 -12.04 -1.25 -13.40
N TYR A 333 -10.73 -1.32 -13.26
CA TYR A 333 -9.81 -0.38 -13.91
C TYR A 333 -10.07 -0.32 -15.41
N PRO A 334 -10.09 0.88 -16.03
CA PRO A 334 -10.42 1.01 -17.46
C PRO A 334 -9.41 0.32 -18.37
N GLY A 335 -9.90 -0.44 -19.33
CA GLY A 335 -9.05 -1.09 -20.34
C GLY A 335 -8.43 -0.08 -21.31
N VAL A 336 -7.32 -0.49 -21.91
CA VAL A 336 -6.66 0.24 -23.01
C VAL A 336 -7.38 0.04 -24.33
N ARG A 337 -8.07 -1.12 -24.49
CA ARG A 337 -8.87 -1.47 -25.65
C ARG A 337 -10.27 -1.94 -25.24
N ALA A 338 -11.24 -1.71 -26.10
CA ALA A 338 -12.61 -2.15 -25.86
C ALA A 338 -12.68 -3.69 -25.82
N GLY A 339 -13.34 -4.24 -24.78
CA GLY A 339 -13.53 -5.67 -24.60
C GLY A 339 -12.35 -6.40 -23.98
N GLU A 340 -11.21 -5.72 -23.73
CA GLU A 340 -10.06 -6.29 -23.06
C GLU A 340 -9.97 -5.75 -21.60
N PRO A 341 -9.88 -6.62 -20.58
CA PRO A 341 -9.65 -6.18 -19.20
C PRO A 341 -8.26 -5.56 -19.07
N ALA A 342 -8.12 -4.63 -18.12
CA ALA A 342 -6.82 -4.04 -17.82
C ALA A 342 -5.95 -5.04 -17.03
N LYS A 343 -4.64 -5.07 -17.33
CA LYS A 343 -3.62 -5.68 -16.48
C LYS A 343 -3.13 -4.66 -15.48
N VAL A 344 -3.80 -4.62 -14.33
CA VAL A 344 -3.55 -3.57 -13.33
C VAL A 344 -2.26 -3.87 -12.58
N THR A 345 -1.44 -2.84 -12.38
CA THR A 345 -0.20 -2.99 -11.61
C THR A 345 -0.51 -3.42 -10.17
N ILE A 346 0.10 -4.53 -9.75
CA ILE A 346 0.03 -4.98 -8.36
C ILE A 346 0.83 -4.03 -7.46
N GLY A 347 0.18 -3.61 -6.39
CA GLY A 347 0.79 -2.90 -5.27
C GLY A 347 0.74 -3.72 -4.00
N GLY A 348 1.07 -3.10 -2.89
CA GLY A 348 1.02 -3.71 -1.56
C GLY A 348 2.34 -3.61 -0.82
N LEU A 349 2.38 -4.23 0.35
CA LEU A 349 3.52 -4.21 1.25
C LEU A 349 3.95 -5.63 1.62
N ASN A 350 5.25 -5.82 1.66
CA ASN A 350 5.92 -7.03 2.12
C ASN A 350 6.66 -6.74 3.44
N LEU A 351 6.50 -7.59 4.45
CA LEU A 351 7.23 -7.49 5.72
C LEU A 351 8.54 -8.23 5.64
N ALA A 352 9.65 -7.53 5.84
CA ALA A 352 11.00 -8.10 5.86
C ALA A 352 11.68 -7.86 7.21
N VAL A 353 12.50 -8.79 7.64
CA VAL A 353 13.40 -8.63 8.80
C VAL A 353 14.68 -7.96 8.33
N ALA A 354 15.05 -6.85 8.98
CA ALA A 354 16.30 -6.17 8.69
C ALA A 354 17.52 -7.01 9.10
N SER A 355 18.52 -7.11 8.23
CA SER A 355 19.75 -7.87 8.55
C SER A 355 20.51 -7.29 9.75
N THR A 356 20.33 -5.99 10.04
CA THR A 356 20.93 -5.25 11.15
C THR A 356 20.21 -5.45 12.49
N SER A 357 19.01 -6.09 12.49
CA SER A 357 18.22 -6.33 13.72
C SER A 357 19.01 -7.14 14.75
N GLN A 358 18.88 -6.75 16.00
CA GLN A 358 19.45 -7.48 17.16
C GLN A 358 18.46 -8.51 17.74
N HIS A 359 17.20 -8.50 17.27
CA HIS A 359 16.07 -9.29 17.77
C HIS A 359 15.41 -10.09 16.65
N LYS A 360 16.22 -10.84 15.89
CA LYS A 360 15.76 -11.50 14.64
C LYS A 360 14.65 -12.51 14.89
N ALA A 361 14.75 -13.32 15.96
CA ALA A 361 13.73 -14.31 16.28
C ALA A 361 12.37 -13.66 16.59
N GLU A 362 12.39 -12.64 17.45
CA GLU A 362 11.19 -11.87 17.80
C GLU A 362 10.64 -11.08 16.60
N ALA A 363 11.52 -10.60 15.71
CA ALA A 363 11.09 -9.91 14.48
C ALA A 363 10.35 -10.86 13.52
N PHE A 364 10.83 -12.09 13.31
CA PHE A 364 10.09 -13.10 12.54
C PHE A 364 8.76 -13.48 13.21
N GLU A 365 8.74 -13.62 14.53
CA GLU A 365 7.49 -13.88 15.26
C GLU A 365 6.51 -12.70 15.15
N ALA A 366 7.00 -11.46 15.22
CA ALA A 366 6.20 -10.27 15.04
C ALA A 366 5.54 -10.25 13.64
N ILE A 367 6.26 -10.60 12.57
CA ILE A 367 5.72 -10.70 11.21
C ILE A 367 4.55 -11.68 11.18
N ARG A 368 4.67 -12.87 11.77
CA ARG A 368 3.58 -13.87 11.80
C ARG A 368 2.32 -13.33 12.50
N CYS A 369 2.50 -12.63 13.63
CA CYS A 369 1.36 -12.00 14.31
C CYS A 369 0.73 -10.89 13.46
N LEU A 370 1.54 -9.95 12.95
CA LEU A 370 1.06 -8.80 12.17
C LEU A 370 0.23 -9.23 10.94
N ARG A 371 0.56 -10.38 10.33
CA ARG A 371 -0.10 -10.90 9.14
C ARG A 371 -1.07 -12.05 9.39
N ASN A 372 -1.45 -12.34 10.63
CA ASN A 372 -2.48 -13.35 10.91
C ASN A 372 -3.82 -12.95 10.25
N ILE A 373 -4.73 -13.92 10.10
CA ILE A 373 -5.95 -13.73 9.32
C ILE A 373 -6.86 -12.64 9.89
N ASP A 374 -6.94 -12.53 11.23
CA ASP A 374 -7.79 -11.54 11.90
C ASP A 374 -7.22 -10.13 11.76
N ASN A 375 -5.90 -9.99 11.77
CA ASN A 375 -5.23 -8.72 11.55
C ASN A 375 -5.33 -8.29 10.07
N GLN A 376 -5.28 -9.22 9.12
CA GLN A 376 -5.49 -8.91 7.70
C GLN A 376 -6.96 -8.53 7.42
N ARG A 377 -7.93 -9.22 8.04
CA ARG A 377 -9.33 -8.81 7.99
C ARG A 377 -9.51 -7.38 8.48
N TYR A 378 -8.94 -7.06 9.65
CA TYR A 378 -8.99 -5.71 10.21
C TYR A 378 -8.36 -4.68 9.27
N THR A 379 -7.18 -4.97 8.76
CA THR A 379 -6.45 -4.08 7.82
C THR A 379 -7.26 -3.77 6.56
N SER A 380 -7.98 -4.77 6.03
CA SER A 380 -8.81 -4.57 4.84
C SER A 380 -10.08 -3.77 5.13
N VAL A 381 -10.79 -4.12 6.19
CA VAL A 381 -12.10 -3.51 6.49
C VAL A 381 -11.92 -2.07 6.97
N GLU A 382 -11.00 -1.83 7.90
CA GLU A 382 -10.81 -0.50 8.50
C GLU A 382 -9.85 0.38 7.68
N GLY A 383 -8.81 -0.20 7.09
CA GLY A 383 -7.79 0.54 6.33
C GLY A 383 -8.02 0.57 4.83
N GLY A 384 -8.95 -0.24 4.31
CA GLY A 384 -9.16 -0.39 2.86
C GLY A 384 -8.00 -1.08 2.13
N LEU A 385 -7.08 -1.73 2.85
CA LEU A 385 -5.90 -2.37 2.28
C LEU A 385 -6.20 -3.84 1.98
N PRO A 386 -6.22 -4.28 0.72
CA PRO A 386 -6.60 -5.65 0.35
C PRO A 386 -5.75 -6.70 1.05
N ALA A 387 -6.41 -7.74 1.58
CA ALA A 387 -5.76 -8.87 2.22
C ALA A 387 -4.96 -9.71 1.22
N VAL A 388 -3.93 -10.39 1.71
CA VAL A 388 -3.20 -11.38 0.93
C VAL A 388 -3.66 -12.81 1.21
N ARG A 389 -4.42 -13.04 2.30
CA ARG A 389 -5.00 -14.35 2.65
C ARG A 389 -6.19 -14.66 1.76
N GLU A 390 -6.06 -15.67 0.91
CA GLU A 390 -7.04 -16.02 -0.12
C GLU A 390 -8.41 -16.37 0.48
N SER A 391 -8.44 -17.10 1.59
CA SER A 391 -9.67 -17.53 2.26
C SER A 391 -10.56 -16.37 2.76
N LEU A 392 -10.00 -15.16 2.96
CA LEU A 392 -10.82 -14.00 3.31
C LEU A 392 -11.76 -13.58 2.18
N TYR A 393 -11.36 -13.78 0.93
CA TYR A 393 -12.18 -13.44 -0.22
C TYR A 393 -13.39 -14.39 -0.40
N ASP A 394 -13.39 -15.55 0.26
CA ASP A 394 -14.50 -16.51 0.27
C ASP A 394 -15.35 -16.40 1.56
N ASP A 395 -15.00 -15.52 2.50
CA ASP A 395 -15.69 -15.31 3.75
C ASP A 395 -16.86 -14.30 3.60
N PRO A 396 -18.12 -14.71 3.77
CA PRO A 396 -19.27 -13.82 3.62
C PRO A 396 -19.25 -12.60 4.55
N ALA A 397 -18.72 -12.75 5.78
CA ALA A 397 -18.61 -11.65 6.73
C ALA A 397 -17.57 -10.60 6.29
N PHE A 398 -16.49 -11.04 5.65
CA PHE A 398 -15.52 -10.15 5.02
C PHE A 398 -16.12 -9.46 3.80
N GLN A 399 -16.80 -10.21 2.92
CA GLN A 399 -17.41 -9.67 1.70
C GLN A 399 -18.44 -8.57 2.00
N ALA A 400 -19.23 -8.72 3.05
CA ALA A 400 -20.22 -7.73 3.48
C ALA A 400 -19.59 -6.38 3.87
N LYS A 401 -18.39 -6.40 4.45
CA LYS A 401 -17.68 -5.20 4.93
C LYS A 401 -16.61 -4.68 3.97
N TYR A 402 -16.29 -5.46 2.95
CA TYR A 402 -15.27 -5.10 1.95
C TYR A 402 -15.84 -5.26 0.54
N PRO A 403 -16.79 -4.40 0.14
CA PRO A 403 -17.61 -4.60 -1.07
C PRO A 403 -16.80 -4.63 -2.37
N GLN A 404 -15.57 -4.11 -2.41
CA GLN A 404 -14.66 -4.16 -3.56
C GLN A 404 -14.01 -5.54 -3.76
N TYR A 405 -14.20 -6.50 -2.85
CA TYR A 405 -13.47 -7.78 -2.80
C TYR A 405 -13.47 -8.54 -4.13
N ALA A 406 -14.61 -8.58 -4.82
CA ALA A 406 -14.76 -9.34 -6.05
C ALA A 406 -13.92 -8.76 -7.20
N ILE A 407 -13.98 -7.44 -7.40
CA ILE A 407 -13.19 -6.73 -8.42
C ILE A 407 -11.69 -6.85 -8.11
N ILE A 408 -11.31 -6.69 -6.85
CA ILE A 408 -9.91 -6.79 -6.41
C ILE A 408 -9.38 -8.20 -6.70
N ARG A 409 -10.12 -9.25 -6.31
CA ARG A 409 -9.74 -10.65 -6.60
C ARG A 409 -9.60 -10.91 -8.09
N GLU A 410 -10.56 -10.43 -8.89
CA GLU A 410 -10.53 -10.56 -10.35
C GLU A 410 -9.28 -9.89 -10.94
N GLN A 411 -9.02 -8.63 -10.61
CA GLN A 411 -7.87 -7.90 -11.14
C GLN A 411 -6.52 -8.48 -10.67
N LEU A 412 -6.43 -9.00 -9.45
CA LEU A 412 -5.21 -9.63 -8.93
C LEU A 412 -4.88 -10.96 -9.63
N SER A 413 -5.86 -11.62 -10.28
CA SER A 413 -5.62 -12.88 -10.97
C SER A 413 -4.76 -12.73 -12.25
N ASP A 414 -4.73 -11.54 -12.86
CA ASP A 414 -3.89 -11.20 -14.04
C ASP A 414 -3.19 -9.84 -13.85
N ALA A 415 -2.73 -9.58 -12.64
CA ALA A 415 -2.09 -8.31 -12.30
C ALA A 415 -0.70 -8.18 -12.94
N ALA A 416 -0.37 -6.97 -13.40
CA ALA A 416 0.95 -6.65 -13.91
C ALA A 416 1.94 -6.45 -12.75
N VAL A 417 3.05 -7.18 -12.77
CA VAL A 417 4.17 -6.98 -11.85
C VAL A 417 5.12 -5.96 -12.45
N ARG A 418 5.57 -4.99 -11.66
CA ARG A 418 6.65 -4.09 -12.04
C ARG A 418 7.98 -4.86 -12.09
N PRO A 419 8.99 -4.43 -12.87
CA PRO A 419 10.24 -5.18 -13.04
C PRO A 419 10.91 -5.58 -11.72
N ALA A 420 11.14 -6.87 -11.51
CA ALA A 420 11.92 -7.39 -10.39
C ALA A 420 13.43 -7.25 -10.71
N THR A 421 14.04 -6.17 -10.28
CA THR A 421 15.46 -5.89 -10.49
C THR A 421 16.05 -5.14 -9.31
N PRO A 422 17.32 -5.40 -8.92
CA PRO A 422 17.97 -4.66 -7.83
C PRO A 422 18.16 -3.17 -8.12
N VAL A 423 18.09 -2.76 -9.38
CA VAL A 423 18.22 -1.37 -9.81
C VAL A 423 16.87 -0.69 -10.07
N TYR A 424 15.77 -1.28 -9.54
CA TYR A 424 14.42 -0.79 -9.80
C TYR A 424 14.25 0.70 -9.50
N GLN A 425 14.80 1.20 -8.39
CA GLN A 425 14.70 2.63 -8.06
C GLN A 425 15.30 3.53 -9.13
N ALA A 426 16.42 3.14 -9.73
CA ALA A 426 17.02 3.91 -10.82
C ALA A 426 16.13 3.88 -12.08
N VAL A 427 15.51 2.74 -12.38
CA VAL A 427 14.55 2.58 -13.48
C VAL A 427 13.32 3.46 -13.24
N SER A 428 12.68 3.36 -12.08
CA SER A 428 11.50 4.14 -11.68
C SER A 428 11.76 5.65 -11.74
N THR A 429 12.85 6.11 -11.14
CA THR A 429 13.20 7.53 -11.14
C THR A 429 13.38 8.08 -12.56
N ARG A 430 14.01 7.31 -13.47
CA ARG A 430 14.16 7.74 -14.86
C ARG A 430 12.87 7.72 -15.65
N ILE A 431 12.01 6.73 -15.41
CA ILE A 431 10.68 6.69 -16.04
C ILE A 431 9.90 7.93 -15.58
N SER A 432 9.76 8.15 -14.28
CA SER A 432 8.97 9.27 -13.75
C SER A 432 9.51 10.63 -14.19
N ALA A 433 10.84 10.81 -14.23
CA ALA A 433 11.46 12.05 -14.72
C ALA A 433 11.28 12.27 -16.23
N THR A 434 11.19 11.20 -17.02
CA THR A 434 10.97 11.31 -18.47
C THR A 434 9.51 11.60 -18.80
N LEU A 435 8.56 11.07 -18.00
CA LEU A 435 7.14 11.24 -18.20
C LEU A 435 6.61 12.57 -17.65
N ALA A 436 7.29 13.17 -16.67
CA ALA A 436 6.87 14.43 -16.06
C ALA A 436 7.43 15.67 -16.83
N PRO A 437 6.58 16.69 -17.09
CA PRO A 437 5.15 16.70 -16.83
C PRO A 437 4.37 15.96 -17.94
N VAL A 438 3.33 15.21 -17.56
CA VAL A 438 2.53 14.39 -18.50
C VAL A 438 1.88 15.20 -19.63
N THR A 439 1.68 16.49 -19.43
CA THR A 439 1.18 17.43 -20.45
C THR A 439 2.17 17.66 -21.59
N ALA A 440 3.45 17.42 -21.38
CA ALA A 440 4.51 17.62 -22.38
C ALA A 440 4.84 16.34 -23.18
N ILE A 441 4.22 15.22 -22.88
CA ILE A 441 4.47 13.94 -23.56
C ILE A 441 4.23 14.09 -25.08
N ASP A 442 5.24 13.71 -25.86
CA ASP A 442 5.15 13.39 -27.29
C ASP A 442 5.28 11.87 -27.41
N PRO A 443 4.18 11.12 -27.69
CA PRO A 443 4.17 9.67 -27.54
C PRO A 443 5.29 8.94 -28.28
N GLU A 444 5.56 9.29 -29.53
CA GLU A 444 6.61 8.64 -30.32
C GLU A 444 8.02 8.97 -29.80
N ARG A 445 8.31 10.26 -29.64
CA ARG A 445 9.60 10.73 -29.15
C ARG A 445 9.85 10.28 -27.71
N THR A 446 8.84 10.35 -26.85
CA THR A 446 8.98 9.97 -25.44
C THR A 446 9.26 8.48 -25.31
N ALA A 447 8.70 7.61 -26.17
CA ALA A 447 9.02 6.18 -26.18
C ALA A 447 10.51 5.91 -26.41
N ASP A 448 11.14 6.59 -27.37
CA ASP A 448 12.58 6.46 -27.65
C ASP A 448 13.45 7.00 -26.50
N VAL A 449 13.04 8.14 -25.92
CA VAL A 449 13.71 8.71 -24.74
C VAL A 449 13.62 7.78 -23.55
N LEU A 450 12.44 7.23 -23.25
CA LEU A 450 12.23 6.26 -22.16
C LEU A 450 13.15 5.05 -22.30
N THR A 451 13.18 4.42 -23.49
CA THR A 451 14.05 3.28 -23.78
C THR A 451 15.50 3.62 -23.46
N THR A 452 15.98 4.78 -23.93
CA THR A 452 17.35 5.25 -23.69
C THR A 452 17.61 5.49 -22.21
N GLN A 453 16.68 6.10 -21.48
CA GLN A 453 16.86 6.42 -20.06
C GLN A 453 16.80 5.16 -19.19
N VAL A 454 15.89 4.24 -19.46
CA VAL A 454 15.80 2.96 -18.75
C VAL A 454 17.06 2.12 -18.99
N GLN A 455 17.59 2.10 -20.25
CA GLN A 455 18.85 1.42 -20.54
C GLN A 455 20.01 1.98 -19.73
N LYS A 456 20.09 3.31 -19.55
CA LYS A 456 21.12 3.91 -18.67
C LYS A 456 20.99 3.47 -17.21
N ALA A 457 19.76 3.26 -16.72
CA ALA A 457 19.55 2.75 -15.36
C ALA A 457 20.08 1.32 -15.21
N ILE A 458 19.78 0.46 -16.18
CA ILE A 458 20.25 -0.94 -16.20
C ILE A 458 21.78 -1.01 -16.29
N ASP A 459 22.39 -0.16 -17.15
CA ASP A 459 23.84 -0.08 -17.32
C ASP A 459 24.58 0.58 -16.14
N GLY A 460 23.88 1.11 -15.15
CA GLY A 460 24.47 1.89 -14.05
C GLY A 460 25.13 3.20 -14.52
N LYS A 461 24.69 3.75 -15.67
CA LYS A 461 25.29 4.92 -16.30
C LYS A 461 24.53 6.21 -16.04
N GLY A 462 25.27 7.30 -15.89
CA GLY A 462 24.77 8.65 -15.73
C GLY A 462 24.19 8.94 -14.34
N LEU A 463 24.01 10.23 -14.04
CA LEU A 463 23.37 10.66 -12.80
C LEU A 463 21.90 10.23 -12.79
N ILE A 464 21.39 9.81 -11.63
CA ILE A 464 19.97 9.63 -11.40
C ILE A 464 19.38 11.04 -11.26
N PRO A 465 18.35 11.39 -12.07
CA PRO A 465 17.76 12.73 -12.08
C PRO A 465 17.08 13.10 -10.77
#